data_0db62c9076e614943a23335bdcdaba7b
#
_entry.id   0db62c9076e614943a23335bdcdaba7b
#
_cell.length_a   1.000
_cell.length_b   1.000
_cell.length_c   1.000
_cell.angle_alpha   90.00
_cell.angle_beta   90.00
_cell.angle_gamma   90.00
#
_symmetry.space_group_name_H-M   'P 1'
#
loop_
_entity.id
_entity.type
_entity.pdbx_description
1 polymer ?
#
loop_
_entity_poly.entity_id
_entity_poly.type
_entity_poly.pdbx_seq_one_letter_code
_entity_poly.pdbx_strand_id
1 'polypeptide(L)'
;QFHWHLTEDQGWRIEIKKYPKLTEIGSKRVDGEGTEYSGFYTQEQIKEVVAYASERFINVIPEIELPGHALAAISAYPELSCKGDSLSPRIIWGVEEDVYCAGKEETFKFLEDVISEVVTLFPGEYFHIGGDECPKVRWEKCPLCQKRMRENKLKNEHELQSYFVQRIEKVL
;
A
#
# COMPACT_ATOMS: atom_id res chain seq x y z
N GLN A 1 13.48 -10.28 -15.23
CA GLN A 1 12.36 -9.65 -14.53
C GLN A 1 12.74 -8.23 -14.12
N PHE A 2 11.75 -7.36 -14.09
CA PHE A 2 11.86 -6.01 -13.54
C PHE A 2 10.86 -5.88 -12.39
N HIS A 3 11.36 -5.74 -11.16
CA HIS A 3 10.56 -5.47 -9.98
C HIS A 3 10.35 -3.95 -9.88
N TRP A 4 9.08 -3.51 -9.88
CA TRP A 4 8.71 -2.11 -9.84
C TRP A 4 8.00 -1.76 -8.55
N HIS A 5 8.76 -1.18 -7.62
CA HIS A 5 8.28 -0.74 -6.31
C HIS A 5 7.51 0.57 -6.46
N LEU A 6 6.18 0.54 -6.40
CA LEU A 6 5.31 1.65 -6.78
C LEU A 6 4.69 2.40 -5.60
N THR A 7 4.81 1.86 -4.37
CA THR A 7 4.23 2.49 -3.18
C THR A 7 5.17 2.35 -1.98
N GLU A 8 5.25 3.40 -1.16
CA GLU A 8 6.12 3.45 0.02
C GLU A 8 5.63 4.55 0.98
N ASP A 9 6.14 4.60 2.21
CA ASP A 9 5.88 5.66 3.19
C ASP A 9 6.21 7.06 2.64
N GLN A 10 7.22 7.16 1.76
CA GLN A 10 7.67 8.41 1.13
C GLN A 10 6.88 8.81 -0.11
N GLY A 11 5.98 7.97 -0.60
CA GLY A 11 5.14 8.35 -1.72
C GLY A 11 4.44 7.22 -2.44
N TRP A 12 3.27 7.53 -2.94
CA TRP A 12 2.47 6.69 -3.82
C TRP A 12 2.74 7.06 -5.28
N ARG A 13 3.14 6.10 -6.12
CA ARG A 13 3.70 6.37 -7.46
C ARG A 13 2.91 5.80 -8.63
N ILE A 14 1.70 5.27 -8.41
CA ILE A 14 0.85 4.73 -9.46
C ILE A 14 -0.55 5.35 -9.41
N GLU A 15 -1.08 5.76 -10.58
CA GLU A 15 -2.44 6.25 -10.69
C GLU A 15 -3.45 5.15 -10.41
N ILE A 16 -4.39 5.42 -9.49
CA ILE A 16 -5.57 4.61 -9.20
C ILE A 16 -6.79 5.49 -9.45
N LYS A 17 -7.52 5.23 -10.51
CA LYS A 17 -8.65 6.10 -10.94
C LYS A 17 -9.77 6.15 -9.91
N LYS A 18 -10.00 5.05 -9.20
CA LYS A 18 -11.00 4.98 -8.14
C LYS A 18 -10.60 5.79 -6.90
N TYR A 19 -9.31 5.99 -6.67
CA TYR A 19 -8.79 6.67 -5.48
C TYR A 19 -7.81 7.80 -5.86
N PRO A 20 -8.30 8.91 -6.47
CA PRO A 20 -7.45 9.97 -7.03
C PRO A 20 -6.55 10.67 -5.99
N LYS A 21 -6.99 10.76 -4.73
CA LYS A 21 -6.17 11.36 -3.67
C LYS A 21 -4.84 10.62 -3.43
N LEU A 22 -4.71 9.34 -3.83
CA LEU A 22 -3.44 8.63 -3.74
C LEU A 22 -2.33 9.35 -4.52
N THR A 23 -2.65 9.93 -5.68
CA THR A 23 -1.71 10.72 -6.47
C THR A 23 -1.79 12.21 -6.19
N GLU A 24 -2.94 12.75 -5.82
CA GLU A 24 -3.09 14.16 -5.48
C GLU A 24 -2.41 14.55 -4.18
N ILE A 25 -2.40 13.65 -3.18
CA ILE A 25 -1.84 13.84 -1.83
C ILE A 25 -0.68 12.88 -1.60
N GLY A 26 -0.90 11.57 -1.74
CA GLY A 26 0.07 10.54 -1.42
C GLY A 26 1.34 10.56 -2.28
N SER A 27 1.32 11.18 -3.47
CA SER A 27 2.51 11.32 -4.30
C SER A 27 3.39 12.50 -3.89
N LYS A 28 2.92 13.37 -3.00
CA LYS A 28 3.55 14.65 -2.67
C LYS A 28 4.17 14.62 -1.28
N ARG A 29 5.37 15.16 -1.18
CA ARG A 29 6.03 15.44 0.11
C ARG A 29 6.80 16.76 0.02
N VAL A 30 6.94 17.41 1.17
CA VAL A 30 7.75 18.61 1.30
C VAL A 30 8.95 18.26 2.17
N ASP A 31 10.16 18.48 1.69
CA ASP A 31 11.39 18.21 2.43
C ASP A 31 11.61 19.21 3.60
N GLY A 32 12.68 19.00 4.37
CA GLY A 32 13.04 19.88 5.49
C GLY A 32 13.41 21.30 5.11
N GLU A 33 13.64 21.59 3.83
CA GLU A 33 13.96 22.90 3.27
C GLU A 33 12.73 23.60 2.65
N GLY A 34 11.58 22.92 2.64
CA GLY A 34 10.32 23.42 2.08
C GLY A 34 10.17 23.17 0.58
N THR A 35 11.03 22.34 -0.02
CA THR A 35 10.92 21.97 -1.44
C THR A 35 9.87 20.86 -1.61
N GLU A 36 8.89 21.10 -2.49
CA GLU A 36 7.93 20.07 -2.85
C GLU A 36 8.56 19.07 -3.83
N TYR A 37 8.46 17.80 -3.50
CA TYR A 37 8.76 16.68 -4.39
C TYR A 37 7.48 15.93 -4.66
N SER A 38 7.14 15.73 -5.94
CA SER A 38 5.96 15.01 -6.38
C SER A 38 6.22 14.23 -7.66
N GLY A 39 5.35 13.27 -7.96
CA GLY A 39 5.39 12.51 -9.21
C GLY A 39 4.77 11.14 -9.05
N PHE A 40 4.14 10.68 -10.12
CA PHE A 40 3.55 9.35 -10.22
C PHE A 40 3.49 8.95 -11.71
N TYR A 41 3.24 7.70 -11.95
CA TYR A 41 3.00 7.18 -13.31
C TYR A 41 1.50 7.09 -13.56
N THR A 42 1.06 7.62 -14.69
CA THR A 42 -0.30 7.38 -15.19
C THR A 42 -0.43 5.93 -15.64
N GLN A 43 -1.66 5.42 -15.72
CA GLN A 43 -1.90 4.06 -16.22
C GLN A 43 -1.42 3.87 -17.67
N GLU A 44 -1.49 4.92 -18.47
CA GLU A 44 -0.98 4.92 -19.84
C GLU A 44 0.55 4.76 -19.87
N GLN A 45 1.27 5.49 -19.01
CA GLN A 45 2.73 5.35 -18.85
C GLN A 45 3.12 3.96 -18.34
N ILE A 46 2.35 3.40 -17.40
CA ILE A 46 2.57 2.03 -16.93
C ILE A 46 2.45 1.03 -18.10
N LYS A 47 1.38 1.13 -18.89
CA LYS A 47 1.16 0.26 -20.06
C LYS A 47 2.28 0.38 -21.10
N GLU A 48 2.78 1.60 -21.34
CA GLU A 48 3.91 1.84 -22.24
C GLU A 48 5.17 1.12 -21.74
N VAL A 49 5.51 1.26 -20.44
CA VAL A 49 6.67 0.57 -19.85
C VAL A 49 6.52 -0.95 -19.92
N VAL A 50 5.33 -1.47 -19.58
CA VAL A 50 5.04 -2.91 -19.64
C VAL A 50 5.17 -3.45 -21.07
N ALA A 51 4.63 -2.74 -22.07
CA ALA A 51 4.76 -3.11 -23.47
C ALA A 51 6.22 -3.11 -23.93
N TYR A 52 6.97 -2.04 -23.61
CA TYR A 52 8.40 -1.93 -23.92
C TYR A 52 9.23 -3.07 -23.31
N ALA A 53 8.93 -3.44 -22.05
CA ALA A 53 9.58 -4.54 -21.36
C ALA A 53 9.26 -5.89 -22.03
N SER A 54 7.98 -6.11 -22.39
CA SER A 54 7.49 -7.33 -23.03
C SER A 54 8.19 -7.59 -24.36
N GLU A 55 8.40 -6.57 -25.20
CA GLU A 55 9.16 -6.68 -26.46
C GLU A 55 10.60 -7.16 -26.24
N ARG A 56 11.10 -7.06 -25.00
CA ARG A 56 12.46 -7.45 -24.60
C ARG A 56 12.48 -8.69 -23.70
N PHE A 57 11.35 -9.41 -23.67
CA PHE A 57 11.18 -10.61 -22.84
C PHE A 57 11.43 -10.35 -21.34
N ILE A 58 11.12 -9.14 -20.86
CA ILE A 58 11.23 -8.76 -19.46
C ILE A 58 9.81 -8.73 -18.87
N ASN A 59 9.57 -9.60 -17.87
CA ASN A 59 8.35 -9.54 -17.08
C ASN A 59 8.47 -8.44 -16.03
N VAL A 60 7.47 -7.56 -15.95
CA VAL A 60 7.38 -6.50 -14.93
C VAL A 60 6.51 -6.99 -13.80
N ILE A 61 7.04 -6.93 -12.57
CA ILE A 61 6.36 -7.33 -11.34
C ILE A 61 6.07 -6.05 -10.54
N PRO A 62 4.80 -5.63 -10.42
CA PRO A 62 4.45 -4.48 -9.61
C PRO A 62 4.52 -4.82 -8.13
N GLU A 63 4.90 -3.86 -7.30
CA GLU A 63 4.75 -3.95 -5.86
C GLU A 63 3.84 -2.86 -5.32
N ILE A 64 2.84 -3.30 -4.54
CA ILE A 64 1.96 -2.47 -3.72
C ILE A 64 2.14 -2.92 -2.27
N GLU A 65 2.74 -2.08 -1.46
CA GLU A 65 3.08 -2.37 -0.08
C GLU A 65 1.87 -2.48 0.84
N LEU A 66 1.85 -3.56 1.63
CA LEU A 66 0.88 -3.80 2.69
C LEU A 66 1.39 -4.85 3.70
N PRO A 67 0.99 -4.82 4.97
CA PRO A 67 0.21 -3.79 5.66
C PRO A 67 1.06 -2.60 6.12
N GLY A 68 2.39 -2.72 6.13
CA GLY A 68 3.38 -1.67 6.40
C GLY A 68 3.62 -0.78 5.17
N HIS A 69 4.56 0.15 5.30
CA HIS A 69 4.97 1.09 4.23
C HIS A 69 3.78 1.79 3.54
N ALA A 70 2.75 2.12 4.35
CA ALA A 70 1.44 2.56 3.90
C ALA A 70 1.18 4.05 4.13
N LEU A 71 2.15 4.80 4.68
CA LEU A 71 1.92 6.17 5.14
C LEU A 71 1.45 7.09 4.02
N ALA A 72 1.96 6.94 2.80
CA ALA A 72 1.50 7.76 1.67
C ALA A 72 0.02 7.53 1.35
N ALA A 73 -0.46 6.28 1.41
CA ALA A 73 -1.88 5.97 1.23
C ALA A 73 -2.72 6.46 2.41
N ILE A 74 -2.25 6.29 3.63
CA ILE A 74 -2.90 6.75 4.87
C ILE A 74 -2.97 8.28 4.89
N SER A 75 -1.96 8.98 4.39
CA SER A 75 -1.99 10.45 4.26
C SER A 75 -3.12 10.93 3.35
N ALA A 76 -3.40 10.16 2.29
CA ALA A 76 -4.50 10.45 1.36
C ALA A 76 -5.87 10.04 1.89
N TYR A 77 -5.93 8.95 2.66
CA TYR A 77 -7.13 8.32 3.22
C TYR A 77 -6.89 7.92 4.68
N PRO A 78 -6.94 8.88 5.63
CA PRO A 78 -6.61 8.64 7.04
C PRO A 78 -7.45 7.54 7.71
N GLU A 79 -8.67 7.34 7.22
CA GLU A 79 -9.58 6.29 7.69
C GLU A 79 -9.03 4.86 7.54
N LEU A 80 -8.01 4.66 6.68
CA LEU A 80 -7.36 3.35 6.50
C LEU A 80 -6.45 2.97 7.67
N SER A 81 -6.01 3.93 8.49
CA SER A 81 -5.20 3.70 9.68
C SER A 81 -6.02 3.35 10.91
N CYS A 82 -5.38 2.84 11.97
CA CYS A 82 -6.02 2.55 13.25
C CYS A 82 -6.55 3.80 13.95
N LYS A 83 -5.87 4.94 13.79
CA LYS A 83 -6.18 6.19 14.49
C LYS A 83 -7.06 7.13 13.68
N GLY A 84 -6.89 7.18 12.35
CA GLY A 84 -7.56 8.15 11.49
C GLY A 84 -6.95 9.56 11.57
N ASP A 85 -5.72 9.68 12.08
CA ASP A 85 -5.03 10.96 12.19
C ASP A 85 -4.66 11.50 10.79
N SER A 86 -4.65 12.83 10.65
CA SER A 86 -4.10 13.48 9.46
C SER A 86 -2.58 13.41 9.49
N LEU A 87 -2.01 12.68 8.54
CA LEU A 87 -0.57 12.45 8.39
C LEU A 87 -0.09 12.99 7.05
N SER A 88 1.22 13.02 6.87
CA SER A 88 1.86 13.38 5.60
C SER A 88 2.85 12.29 5.19
N PRO A 89 3.11 12.10 3.89
CA PRO A 89 4.13 11.18 3.44
C PRO A 89 5.48 11.48 4.08
N ARG A 90 6.24 10.43 4.34
CA ARG A 90 7.52 10.52 5.06
C ARG A 90 8.57 11.26 4.23
N ILE A 91 9.40 12.06 4.89
CA ILE A 91 10.48 12.82 4.23
C ILE A 91 11.88 12.30 4.55
N ILE A 92 11.98 11.38 5.52
CA ILE A 92 13.23 10.75 5.96
C ILE A 92 13.15 9.24 5.80
N TRP A 93 14.29 8.58 5.79
CA TRP A 93 14.37 7.12 5.85
C TRP A 93 13.90 6.58 7.21
N GLY A 94 13.35 5.37 7.21
CA GLY A 94 12.98 4.62 8.40
C GLY A 94 11.60 3.97 8.26
N VAL A 95 11.22 3.17 9.24
CA VAL A 95 9.95 2.44 9.30
C VAL A 95 8.91 3.27 10.02
N GLU A 96 7.71 3.39 9.45
CA GLU A 96 6.59 4.13 10.04
C GLU A 96 5.71 3.21 10.88
N GLU A 97 5.25 3.73 12.05
CA GLU A 97 4.36 2.95 12.93
C GLU A 97 2.92 2.88 12.44
N ASP A 98 2.47 3.88 11.68
CA ASP A 98 1.11 3.93 11.17
C ASP A 98 1.00 3.08 9.90
N VAL A 99 0.38 1.92 10.05
CA VAL A 99 0.15 0.90 9.04
C VAL A 99 -1.34 0.74 8.76
N TYR A 100 -1.71 0.04 7.70
CA TYR A 100 -3.11 -0.28 7.43
C TYR A 100 -3.77 -0.98 8.62
N CYS A 101 -5.00 -0.56 8.95
CA CYS A 101 -5.76 -1.14 10.05
C CYS A 101 -6.32 -2.51 9.68
N ALA A 102 -5.79 -3.57 10.28
CA ALA A 102 -6.25 -4.93 10.06
C ALA A 102 -7.66 -5.23 10.64
N GLY A 103 -8.18 -4.32 11.47
CA GLY A 103 -9.50 -4.46 12.07
C GLY A 103 -10.66 -3.93 11.23
N LYS A 104 -10.38 -3.07 10.24
CA LYS A 104 -11.40 -2.39 9.42
C LYS A 104 -11.66 -3.14 8.11
N GLU A 105 -12.92 -3.34 7.75
CA GLU A 105 -13.29 -3.91 6.44
C GLU A 105 -13.05 -2.93 5.30
N GLU A 106 -13.18 -1.64 5.56
CA GLU A 106 -12.91 -0.56 4.61
C GLU A 106 -11.48 -0.61 4.09
N THR A 107 -10.52 -0.99 4.95
CA THR A 107 -9.12 -1.18 4.56
C THR A 107 -8.97 -2.31 3.53
N PHE A 108 -9.60 -3.45 3.78
CA PHE A 108 -9.56 -4.57 2.84
C PHE A 108 -10.26 -4.23 1.53
N LYS A 109 -11.42 -3.56 1.61
CA LYS A 109 -12.14 -3.12 0.41
C LYS A 109 -11.33 -2.14 -0.44
N PHE A 110 -10.63 -1.20 0.20
CA PHE A 110 -9.71 -0.29 -0.47
C PHE A 110 -8.61 -1.05 -1.20
N LEU A 111 -7.95 -1.99 -0.52
CA LEU A 111 -6.86 -2.78 -1.10
C LEU A 111 -7.35 -3.71 -2.23
N GLU A 112 -8.52 -4.33 -2.06
CA GLU A 112 -9.19 -5.08 -3.12
C GLU A 112 -9.38 -4.24 -4.40
N ASP A 113 -9.90 -3.03 -4.23
CA ASP A 113 -10.15 -2.12 -5.35
C ASP A 113 -8.84 -1.68 -6.02
N VAL A 114 -7.80 -1.35 -5.22
CA VAL A 114 -6.47 -0.98 -5.73
C VAL A 114 -5.84 -2.14 -6.50
N ILE A 115 -5.76 -3.32 -5.89
CA ILE A 115 -5.17 -4.51 -6.51
C ILE A 115 -5.93 -4.87 -7.80
N SER A 116 -7.27 -4.88 -7.76
CA SER A 116 -8.09 -5.18 -8.94
C SER A 116 -7.82 -4.23 -10.10
N GLU A 117 -7.53 -2.96 -9.82
CA GLU A 117 -7.18 -1.99 -10.86
C GLU A 117 -5.75 -2.21 -11.36
N VAL A 118 -4.79 -2.45 -10.46
CA VAL A 118 -3.37 -2.64 -10.81
C VAL A 118 -3.15 -3.91 -11.63
N VAL A 119 -3.76 -5.05 -11.29
CA VAL A 119 -3.57 -6.31 -12.02
C VAL A 119 -3.97 -6.21 -13.49
N THR A 120 -4.87 -5.30 -13.84
CA THR A 120 -5.24 -5.08 -15.27
C THR A 120 -4.12 -4.43 -16.09
N LEU A 121 -3.15 -3.81 -15.42
CA LEU A 121 -2.03 -3.11 -16.06
C LEU A 121 -0.79 -4.00 -16.26
N PHE A 122 -0.70 -5.09 -15.50
CA PHE A 122 0.46 -5.98 -15.48
C PHE A 122 0.04 -7.41 -15.83
N PRO A 123 0.33 -7.87 -17.06
CA PRO A 123 -0.12 -9.19 -17.55
C PRO A 123 0.71 -10.37 -17.01
N GLY A 124 1.72 -10.12 -16.18
CA GLY A 124 2.57 -11.15 -15.59
C GLY A 124 1.84 -11.96 -14.51
N GLU A 125 2.37 -13.14 -14.19
CA GLU A 125 1.80 -14.07 -13.21
C GLU A 125 2.12 -13.69 -11.75
N TYR A 126 2.98 -12.70 -11.54
CA TYR A 126 3.48 -12.35 -10.21
C TYR A 126 3.10 -10.92 -9.85
N PHE A 127 2.66 -10.76 -8.60
CA PHE A 127 2.37 -9.50 -7.96
C PHE A 127 3.05 -9.49 -6.59
N HIS A 128 3.82 -8.46 -6.28
CA HIS A 128 4.49 -8.31 -4.99
C HIS A 128 3.63 -7.45 -4.06
N ILE A 129 3.42 -7.92 -2.84
CA ILE A 129 2.58 -7.23 -1.84
C ILE A 129 3.40 -6.65 -0.68
N GLY A 130 4.73 -6.69 -0.76
CA GLY A 130 5.60 -6.31 0.35
C GLY A 130 5.46 -7.28 1.52
N GLY A 131 5.09 -6.75 2.66
CA GLY A 131 4.78 -7.52 3.87
C GLY A 131 5.87 -7.47 4.93
N ASP A 132 6.96 -6.82 4.64
CA ASP A 132 8.08 -6.62 5.56
C ASP A 132 7.86 -5.43 6.51
N GLU A 133 8.72 -5.31 7.49
CA GLU A 133 8.85 -4.20 8.43
C GLU A 133 7.53 -3.59 8.95
N CYS A 134 6.49 -4.43 9.14
CA CYS A 134 5.19 -3.99 9.63
C CYS A 134 5.16 -3.89 11.16
N PRO A 135 5.24 -2.70 11.78
CA PRO A 135 5.15 -2.53 13.23
C PRO A 135 3.76 -2.90 13.76
N LYS A 136 3.72 -3.49 14.94
CA LYS A 136 2.47 -3.99 15.57
C LYS A 136 1.87 -3.02 16.57
N VAL A 137 2.59 -1.98 16.95
CA VAL A 137 2.25 -1.07 18.06
C VAL A 137 0.86 -0.42 17.91
N ARG A 138 0.42 -0.16 16.68
CA ARG A 138 -0.92 0.39 16.42
C ARG A 138 -2.00 -0.66 16.58
N TRP A 139 -1.75 -1.88 16.10
CA TRP A 139 -2.70 -2.99 16.20
C TRP A 139 -2.92 -3.45 17.64
N GLU A 140 -1.85 -3.48 18.46
CA GLU A 140 -1.92 -3.81 19.88
C GLU A 140 -2.91 -2.94 20.66
N LYS A 141 -3.02 -1.66 20.28
CA LYS A 141 -3.86 -0.66 20.93
C LYS A 141 -5.20 -0.42 20.24
N CYS A 142 -5.39 -0.96 19.04
CA CYS A 142 -6.59 -0.72 18.23
C CYS A 142 -7.73 -1.66 18.64
N PRO A 143 -8.87 -1.15 19.14
CA PRO A 143 -9.99 -2.00 19.55
C PRO A 143 -10.53 -2.89 18.42
N LEU A 144 -10.50 -2.39 17.16
CA LEU A 144 -10.98 -3.14 16.00
C LEU A 144 -10.02 -4.28 15.62
N CYS A 145 -8.69 -4.04 15.68
CA CYS A 145 -7.70 -5.10 15.46
C CYS A 145 -7.80 -6.16 16.55
N GLN A 146 -7.91 -5.77 17.81
CA GLN A 146 -8.07 -6.70 18.94
C GLN A 146 -9.40 -7.48 18.85
N LYS A 147 -10.48 -6.84 18.39
CA LYS A 147 -11.74 -7.53 18.10
C LYS A 147 -11.55 -8.58 17.00
N ARG A 148 -10.92 -8.21 15.88
CA ARG A 148 -10.61 -9.12 14.75
C ARG A 148 -9.83 -10.34 15.22
N MET A 149 -8.82 -10.12 16.06
CA MET A 149 -8.01 -11.22 16.60
C MET A 149 -8.87 -12.20 17.42
N ARG A 150 -9.74 -11.70 18.32
CA ARG A 150 -10.63 -12.56 19.11
C ARG A 150 -11.58 -13.36 18.25
N GLU A 151 -12.24 -12.73 17.27
CA GLU A 151 -13.20 -13.36 16.37
C GLU A 151 -12.59 -14.46 15.51
N ASN A 152 -11.32 -14.29 15.11
CA ASN A 152 -10.59 -15.25 14.30
C ASN A 152 -9.66 -16.17 15.11
N LYS A 153 -9.70 -16.10 16.45
CA LYS A 153 -8.88 -16.90 17.37
C LYS A 153 -7.37 -16.78 17.12
N LEU A 154 -6.94 -15.57 16.73
CA LEU A 154 -5.54 -15.26 16.50
C LEU A 154 -4.85 -14.96 17.85
N LYS A 155 -3.64 -15.47 18.03
CA LYS A 155 -2.93 -15.44 19.31
C LYS A 155 -2.17 -14.13 19.56
N ASN A 156 -1.73 -13.49 18.48
CA ASN A 156 -0.92 -12.26 18.52
C ASN A 156 -1.02 -11.50 17.20
N GLU A 157 -0.41 -10.34 17.13
CA GLU A 157 -0.41 -9.43 15.98
C GLU A 157 0.38 -9.98 14.79
N HIS A 158 1.30 -10.94 14.97
CA HIS A 158 1.94 -11.65 13.87
C HIS A 158 0.95 -12.58 13.16
N GLU A 159 0.10 -13.28 13.91
CA GLU A 159 -1.00 -14.06 13.30
C GLU A 159 -2.04 -13.14 12.66
N LEU A 160 -2.25 -11.92 13.18
CA LEU A 160 -3.09 -10.92 12.55
C LEU A 160 -2.49 -10.45 11.20
N GLN A 161 -1.18 -10.28 11.10
CA GLN A 161 -0.53 -9.99 9.83
C GLN A 161 -0.68 -11.16 8.85
N SER A 162 -0.50 -12.39 9.31
CA SER A 162 -0.73 -13.57 8.47
C SER A 162 -2.18 -13.63 7.96
N TYR A 163 -3.16 -13.32 8.82
CA TYR A 163 -4.56 -13.21 8.44
C TYR A 163 -4.78 -12.11 7.38
N PHE A 164 -4.13 -10.95 7.56
CA PHE A 164 -4.22 -9.84 6.61
C PHE A 164 -3.71 -10.27 5.23
N VAL A 165 -2.51 -10.83 5.17
CA VAL A 165 -1.87 -11.32 3.94
C VAL A 165 -2.73 -12.38 3.26
N GLN A 166 -3.24 -13.38 4.01
CA GLN A 166 -4.11 -14.43 3.46
C GLN A 166 -5.44 -13.89 2.90
N ARG A 167 -5.94 -12.79 3.42
CA ARG A 167 -7.13 -12.15 2.85
C ARG A 167 -6.83 -11.48 1.51
N ILE A 168 -5.66 -10.83 1.42
CA ILE A 168 -5.22 -10.16 0.18
C ILE A 168 -4.85 -11.20 -0.89
N GLU A 169 -4.18 -12.29 -0.50
CA GLU A 169 -3.87 -13.41 -1.41
C GLU A 169 -5.10 -13.95 -2.16
N LYS A 170 -6.27 -13.92 -1.53
CA LYS A 170 -7.53 -14.37 -2.16
C LYS A 170 -8.07 -13.40 -3.22
N VAL A 171 -7.56 -12.20 -3.27
CA VAL A 171 -7.93 -11.18 -4.26
C VAL A 171 -7.08 -11.31 -5.53
N LEU A 172 -5.86 -11.80 -5.38
CA LEU A 172 -4.91 -12.11 -6.46
C LEU A 172 -5.22 -13.45 -7.11
#